data_94ac580eeaa42b972114e440f108276b
#
_entry.id   94ac580eeaa42b972114e440f108276b
#
_cell.length_a   1.000
_cell.length_b   1.000
_cell.length_c   1.000
_cell.angle_alpha   90.00
_cell.angle_beta   90.00
_cell.angle_gamma   90.00
#
_symmetry.space_group_name_H-M   'P 1'
#
loop_
_entity.id
_entity.type
_entity.pdbx_description
1 polymer ?
#
loop_
_entity_poly.entity_id
_entity_poly.type
_entity_poly.pdbx_seq_one_letter_code
_entity_poly.pdbx_strand_id
1 'polypeptide(L)'
;MSEQRRLDALLHEDWADVWDALPEAPPLVPRPKTTQITLRIPVRMLARIKAVAAAKSLPYHPLARAWIVEAIRASTPSANSSTSDEPQAEQLNIKLDQAILDGLKGRADELRRPYHRLAREWIEAALIREEKALGTSPLPTNRPAIKDLMVLLLHSPGRGGDEAIRGMTRLQKLLFVIEQKLTVENSRFYPYNYGPFNEEVNDAAEALRLAGFLRGAQSVSPAPPSFAEMMATAQQRSGPRADRKPEEFALTQRGHEAAERLRQSNRAYDQLFAYISHVRKEWDTPQLDELVEKVYVTWPKYAEKSLIRGEVAERAARRRRD
;
A
#
# COMPACT_ATOMS: atom_id res chain seq x y z
N MET A 1 36.01 -18.47 -40.38
CA MET A 1 36.86 -17.34 -39.98
C MET A 1 36.59 -17.03 -38.53
N SER A 2 37.62 -17.03 -37.65
CA SER A 2 37.42 -16.76 -36.21
C SER A 2 37.07 -15.30 -35.98
N GLU A 3 36.23 -15.05 -34.97
CA GLU A 3 35.78 -13.69 -34.56
C GLU A 3 36.95 -12.74 -34.30
N GLN A 4 38.09 -13.28 -33.84
CA GLN A 4 39.34 -12.58 -33.62
C GLN A 4 39.91 -11.96 -34.93
N ARG A 5 39.86 -12.70 -36.05
CA ARG A 5 40.33 -12.18 -37.36
C ARG A 5 39.42 -11.09 -37.92
N ARG A 6 38.16 -11.07 -37.54
CA ARG A 6 37.20 -10.04 -37.93
C ARG A 6 37.42 -8.77 -37.14
N LEU A 7 37.76 -8.85 -35.87
CA LEU A 7 38.13 -7.73 -35.01
C LEU A 7 39.47 -7.11 -35.44
N ASP A 8 40.47 -7.94 -35.75
CA ASP A 8 41.76 -7.46 -36.25
C ASP A 8 41.66 -6.76 -37.60
N ALA A 9 40.78 -7.22 -38.49
CA ALA A 9 40.52 -6.55 -39.76
C ALA A 9 39.87 -5.19 -39.59
N LEU A 10 38.91 -5.07 -38.62
CA LEU A 10 38.28 -3.78 -38.30
C LEU A 10 39.22 -2.78 -37.63
N LEU A 11 40.25 -3.25 -36.90
CA LEU A 11 41.25 -2.40 -36.26
C LEU A 11 42.30 -1.87 -37.20
N HIS A 12 42.49 -2.49 -38.39
CA HIS A 12 43.45 -2.09 -39.42
C HIS A 12 42.80 -1.44 -40.65
N GLU A 13 41.50 -1.31 -40.67
CA GLU A 13 40.81 -0.51 -41.71
C GLU A 13 41.13 0.99 -41.51
N ASP A 14 41.61 1.62 -42.57
CA ASP A 14 41.82 3.08 -42.56
C ASP A 14 40.47 3.77 -42.66
N TRP A 15 39.97 4.24 -41.54
CA TRP A 15 38.70 4.94 -41.46
C TRP A 15 38.75 6.41 -41.86
N ALA A 16 39.93 6.92 -42.28
CA ALA A 16 40.09 8.32 -42.59
C ALA A 16 39.10 8.79 -43.68
N ASP A 17 38.98 8.03 -44.78
CA ASP A 17 38.06 8.35 -45.87
C ASP A 17 36.58 8.23 -45.45
N VAL A 18 36.28 7.37 -44.49
CA VAL A 18 34.93 7.22 -43.95
C VAL A 18 34.56 8.39 -43.07
N TRP A 19 35.49 8.90 -42.28
CA TRP A 19 35.25 10.08 -41.44
C TRP A 19 35.05 11.34 -42.25
N ASP A 20 35.78 11.51 -43.34
CA ASP A 20 35.67 12.68 -44.26
C ASP A 20 34.36 12.63 -45.06
N ALA A 21 33.80 11.44 -45.28
CA ALA A 21 32.53 11.24 -45.99
C ALA A 21 31.28 11.34 -45.07
N LEU A 22 31.47 11.42 -43.75
CA LEU A 22 30.33 11.60 -42.84
C LEU A 22 29.81 13.05 -42.95
N PRO A 23 28.46 13.22 -43.06
CA PRO A 23 27.88 14.55 -43.03
C PRO A 23 28.29 15.24 -41.73
N GLU A 24 28.67 16.50 -41.80
CA GLU A 24 28.99 17.31 -40.61
C GLU A 24 27.93 17.09 -39.53
N ALA A 25 28.37 16.66 -38.34
CA ALA A 25 27.47 16.45 -37.25
C ALA A 25 26.71 17.77 -36.97
N PRO A 26 25.37 17.72 -36.85
CA PRO A 26 24.63 18.93 -36.57
C PRO A 26 25.19 19.60 -35.31
N PRO A 27 25.28 20.94 -35.29
CA PRO A 27 25.90 21.66 -34.18
C PRO A 27 25.31 21.20 -32.87
N LEU A 28 26.18 20.84 -31.92
CA LEU A 28 25.76 20.39 -30.59
C LEU A 28 24.90 21.50 -29.95
N VAL A 29 23.61 21.29 -29.91
CA VAL A 29 22.70 22.19 -29.21
C VAL A 29 23.12 22.19 -27.74
N PRO A 30 23.52 23.32 -27.16
CA PRO A 30 23.94 23.39 -25.77
C PRO A 30 22.83 22.80 -24.89
N ARG A 31 23.16 21.80 -24.06
CA ARG A 31 22.18 21.24 -23.14
C ARG A 31 21.70 22.35 -22.19
N PRO A 32 20.41 22.56 -22.05
CA PRO A 32 19.88 23.57 -21.14
C PRO A 32 20.43 23.35 -19.72
N LYS A 33 20.82 24.44 -19.05
CA LYS A 33 21.25 24.39 -17.67
C LYS A 33 20.10 23.86 -16.81
N THR A 34 20.32 22.75 -16.09
CA THR A 34 19.32 22.15 -15.21
C THR A 34 19.70 22.41 -13.77
N THR A 35 18.71 22.76 -12.96
CA THR A 35 18.83 22.91 -11.51
C THR A 35 18.03 21.81 -10.81
N GLN A 36 18.62 21.20 -9.80
CA GLN A 36 17.94 20.21 -9.00
C GLN A 36 17.14 20.90 -7.89
N ILE A 37 15.86 20.58 -7.80
CA ILE A 37 15.01 20.95 -6.66
C ILE A 37 14.70 19.71 -5.82
N THR A 38 14.60 19.90 -4.51
CA THR A 38 14.21 18.86 -3.56
C THR A 38 12.83 19.17 -3.00
N LEU A 39 11.87 18.28 -3.23
CA LEU A 39 10.53 18.38 -2.69
C LEU A 39 10.36 17.38 -1.55
N ARG A 40 9.86 17.83 -0.41
CA ARG A 40 9.40 16.93 0.64
C ARG A 40 7.97 16.52 0.32
N ILE A 41 7.76 15.24 0.03
CA ILE A 41 6.45 14.69 -0.29
C ILE A 41 6.10 13.56 0.67
N PRO A 42 4.80 13.39 1.03
CA PRO A 42 4.36 12.26 1.82
C PRO A 42 4.77 10.94 1.19
N VAL A 43 5.22 9.98 2.01
CA VAL A 43 5.63 8.62 1.56
C VAL A 43 4.55 7.99 0.68
N ARG A 44 3.29 8.15 1.06
CA ARG A 44 2.14 7.64 0.30
C ARG A 44 2.02 8.25 -1.09
N MET A 45 2.27 9.56 -1.19
CA MET A 45 2.23 10.26 -2.47
C MET A 45 3.33 9.74 -3.39
N LEU A 46 4.54 9.50 -2.88
CA LEU A 46 5.63 8.92 -3.66
C LEU A 46 5.30 7.50 -4.14
N ALA A 47 4.70 6.67 -3.29
CA ALA A 47 4.26 5.32 -3.67
C ALA A 47 3.22 5.36 -4.81
N ARG A 48 2.25 6.28 -4.74
CA ARG A 48 1.24 6.49 -5.80
C ARG A 48 1.87 6.97 -7.10
N ILE A 49 2.82 7.91 -7.05
CA ILE A 49 3.56 8.38 -8.22
C ILE A 49 4.31 7.20 -8.88
N LYS A 50 5.00 6.37 -8.08
CA LYS A 50 5.69 5.17 -8.57
C LYS A 50 4.71 4.18 -9.23
N ALA A 51 3.52 3.97 -8.64
CA ALA A 51 2.50 3.07 -9.19
C ALA A 51 1.95 3.56 -10.54
N VAL A 52 1.63 4.85 -10.67
CA VAL A 52 1.20 5.45 -11.94
C VAL A 52 2.32 5.38 -12.98
N ALA A 53 3.55 5.65 -12.58
CA ALA A 53 4.71 5.57 -13.46
C ALA A 53 4.92 4.13 -13.99
N ALA A 54 4.81 3.13 -13.13
CA ALA A 54 4.88 1.72 -13.51
C ALA A 54 3.76 1.33 -14.48
N ALA A 55 2.51 1.75 -14.21
CA ALA A 55 1.37 1.51 -15.10
C ALA A 55 1.56 2.12 -16.51
N LYS A 56 2.31 3.24 -16.59
CA LYS A 56 2.66 3.89 -17.86
C LYS A 56 4.00 3.43 -18.44
N SER A 57 4.70 2.50 -17.80
CA SER A 57 6.06 2.07 -18.17
C SER A 57 7.06 3.24 -18.27
N LEU A 58 6.93 4.22 -17.38
CA LEU A 58 7.77 5.43 -17.34
C LEU A 58 8.53 5.51 -16.00
N PRO A 59 9.75 6.10 -15.99
CA PRO A 59 10.41 6.44 -14.73
C PRO A 59 9.64 7.56 -13.99
N TYR A 60 9.53 7.46 -12.66
CA TYR A 60 8.70 8.38 -11.88
C TYR A 60 9.24 9.82 -11.78
N HIS A 61 10.55 10.04 -11.83
CA HIS A 61 11.14 11.40 -11.84
C HIS A 61 10.80 12.20 -13.11
N PRO A 62 10.97 11.66 -14.34
CA PRO A 62 10.49 12.31 -15.55
C PRO A 62 8.98 12.56 -15.54
N LEU A 63 8.19 11.64 -15.01
CA LEU A 63 6.74 11.81 -14.93
C LEU A 63 6.36 12.98 -14.01
N ALA A 64 6.92 13.05 -12.81
CA ALA A 64 6.69 14.15 -11.88
C ALA A 64 7.14 15.51 -12.45
N ARG A 65 8.28 15.53 -13.18
CA ARG A 65 8.74 16.70 -13.92
C ARG A 65 7.74 17.13 -15.00
N ALA A 66 7.22 16.19 -15.79
CA ALA A 66 6.26 16.49 -16.85
C ALA A 66 4.98 17.13 -16.28
N TRP A 67 4.52 16.70 -15.14
CA TRP A 67 3.34 17.28 -14.46
C TRP A 67 3.56 18.74 -14.03
N ILE A 68 4.75 19.07 -13.53
CA ILE A 68 5.10 20.47 -13.18
C ILE A 68 5.12 21.32 -14.46
N VAL A 69 5.74 20.84 -15.53
CA VAL A 69 5.80 21.56 -16.82
C VAL A 69 4.41 21.81 -17.39
N GLU A 70 3.55 20.79 -17.33
CA GLU A 70 2.16 20.89 -17.79
C GLU A 70 1.36 21.92 -16.98
N ALA A 71 1.51 21.90 -15.65
CA ALA A 71 0.81 22.83 -14.78
C ALA A 71 1.21 24.30 -15.02
N ILE A 72 2.50 24.56 -15.28
CA ILE A 72 2.99 25.89 -15.67
C ILE A 72 2.34 26.34 -16.98
N ARG A 73 2.33 25.46 -18.00
CA ARG A 73 1.77 25.76 -19.33
C ARG A 73 0.27 26.00 -19.30
N ALA A 74 -0.44 25.22 -18.49
CA ALA A 74 -1.90 25.30 -18.37
C ALA A 74 -2.36 26.49 -17.51
N SER A 75 -1.45 27.25 -16.90
CA SER A 75 -1.78 28.32 -15.93
C SER A 75 -2.80 27.86 -14.87
N THR A 76 -2.70 26.59 -14.47
CA THR A 76 -3.70 25.92 -13.62
C THR A 76 -3.76 26.59 -12.26
N PRO A 77 -4.94 27.08 -11.81
CA PRO A 77 -5.07 27.55 -10.45
C PRO A 77 -4.85 26.39 -9.48
N SER A 78 -4.08 26.67 -8.43
CA SER A 78 -3.84 25.67 -7.36
C SER A 78 -5.18 25.33 -6.69
N ALA A 79 -5.59 24.08 -6.78
CA ALA A 79 -6.64 23.55 -5.93
C ALA A 79 -6.17 23.61 -4.47
N ASN A 80 -7.02 24.10 -3.56
CA ASN A 80 -6.74 24.07 -2.13
C ASN A 80 -6.71 22.62 -1.63
N SER A 81 -5.61 21.93 -1.85
CA SER A 81 -5.38 20.65 -1.21
C SER A 81 -4.97 20.91 0.24
N SER A 82 -5.72 20.39 1.17
CA SER A 82 -5.37 20.34 2.58
C SER A 82 -4.20 19.35 2.75
N THR A 83 -2.99 19.84 2.50
CA THR A 83 -1.79 19.08 2.81
C THR A 83 -1.61 19.09 4.31
N SER A 84 -2.13 18.05 4.98
CA SER A 84 -1.75 17.73 6.35
C SER A 84 -0.23 17.50 6.38
N ASP A 85 0.45 18.15 7.29
CA ASP A 85 1.85 17.85 7.61
C ASP A 85 1.92 16.42 8.17
N GLU A 86 2.08 15.45 7.27
CA GLU A 86 2.34 14.07 7.69
C GLU A 86 3.77 13.99 8.25
N PRO A 87 3.95 13.34 9.42
CA PRO A 87 5.25 13.28 10.11
C PRO A 87 6.32 12.49 9.33
N GLN A 88 5.95 11.79 8.26
CA GLN A 88 6.87 11.03 7.41
C GLN A 88 6.83 11.56 5.98
N ALA A 89 7.87 12.30 5.62
CA ALA A 89 8.07 12.82 4.28
C ALA A 89 9.39 12.30 3.70
N GLU A 90 9.35 11.86 2.45
CA GLU A 90 10.52 11.51 1.64
C GLU A 90 10.95 12.66 0.74
N GLN A 91 12.21 12.62 0.33
CA GLN A 91 12.78 13.62 -0.59
C GLN A 91 12.63 13.15 -2.04
N LEU A 92 11.88 13.91 -2.83
CA LEU A 92 11.81 13.76 -4.27
C LEU A 92 12.72 14.79 -4.94
N ASN A 93 13.80 14.33 -5.57
CA ASN A 93 14.74 15.17 -6.27
C ASN A 93 14.39 15.26 -7.76
N ILE A 94 14.06 16.45 -8.24
CA ILE A 94 13.66 16.69 -9.64
C ILE A 94 14.64 17.67 -10.28
N LYS A 95 15.18 17.32 -11.45
CA LYS A 95 15.98 18.25 -12.27
C LYS A 95 15.04 19.03 -13.19
N LEU A 96 15.02 20.35 -13.05
CA LEU A 96 14.25 21.27 -13.88
C LEU A 96 15.19 22.15 -14.70
N ASP A 97 14.81 22.47 -15.94
CA ASP A 97 15.48 23.48 -16.72
C ASP A 97 15.26 24.85 -16.07
N GLN A 98 16.24 25.75 -16.19
CA GLN A 98 16.17 27.04 -15.51
C GLN A 98 14.91 27.83 -15.87
N ALA A 99 14.48 27.81 -17.12
CA ALA A 99 13.25 28.49 -17.55
C ALA A 99 11.98 27.92 -16.87
N ILE A 100 11.94 26.60 -16.63
CA ILE A 100 10.84 25.93 -15.91
C ILE A 100 10.87 26.32 -14.43
N LEU A 101 12.06 26.35 -13.83
CA LEU A 101 12.21 26.76 -12.43
C LEU A 101 11.81 28.24 -12.23
N ASP A 102 12.20 29.10 -13.14
CA ASP A 102 11.84 30.53 -13.10
C ASP A 102 10.31 30.71 -13.28
N GLY A 103 9.69 29.97 -14.20
CA GLY A 103 8.24 29.94 -14.35
C GLY A 103 7.50 29.42 -13.10
N LEU A 104 8.03 28.38 -12.45
CA LEU A 104 7.48 27.87 -11.19
C LEU A 104 7.58 28.92 -10.07
N LYS A 105 8.73 29.59 -9.94
CA LYS A 105 8.95 30.62 -8.93
C LYS A 105 8.07 31.84 -9.20
N GLY A 106 8.01 32.33 -10.44
CA GLY A 106 7.13 33.45 -10.81
C GLY A 106 5.68 33.18 -10.47
N ARG A 107 5.21 31.97 -10.77
CA ARG A 107 3.83 31.59 -10.43
C ARG A 107 3.59 31.45 -8.92
N ALA A 108 4.59 30.98 -8.18
CA ALA A 108 4.54 30.90 -6.73
C ALA A 108 4.48 32.29 -6.08
N ASP A 109 5.24 33.25 -6.60
CA ASP A 109 5.23 34.64 -6.15
C ASP A 109 3.89 35.32 -6.41
N GLU A 110 3.30 35.13 -7.61
CA GLU A 110 1.95 35.61 -7.93
C GLU A 110 0.90 35.11 -6.94
N LEU A 111 1.01 33.81 -6.58
CA LEU A 111 0.08 33.17 -5.64
C LEU A 111 0.45 33.38 -4.16
N ARG A 112 1.54 34.11 -3.88
CA ARG A 112 2.11 34.34 -2.53
C ARG A 112 2.32 33.04 -1.75
N ARG A 113 2.87 32.01 -2.44
CA ARG A 113 3.13 30.69 -1.87
C ARG A 113 4.57 30.23 -2.11
N PRO A 114 5.16 29.43 -1.23
CA PRO A 114 6.47 28.82 -1.49
C PRO A 114 6.42 27.90 -2.73
N TYR A 115 7.37 28.02 -3.66
CA TYR A 115 7.39 27.28 -4.92
C TYR A 115 7.40 25.74 -4.72
N HIS A 116 8.06 25.24 -3.67
CA HIS A 116 8.08 23.81 -3.36
C HIS A 116 6.70 23.28 -2.92
N ARG A 117 5.90 24.12 -2.26
CA ARG A 117 4.52 23.79 -1.90
C ARG A 117 3.64 23.76 -3.16
N LEU A 118 3.78 24.76 -4.02
CA LEU A 118 3.03 24.83 -5.27
C LEU A 118 3.38 23.64 -6.19
N ALA A 119 4.66 23.28 -6.32
CA ALA A 119 5.09 22.13 -7.09
C ALA A 119 4.46 20.82 -6.56
N ARG A 120 4.41 20.64 -5.23
CA ARG A 120 3.77 19.48 -4.61
C ARG A 120 2.27 19.42 -4.90
N GLU A 121 1.56 20.54 -4.78
CA GLU A 121 0.13 20.64 -5.07
C GLU A 121 -0.18 20.29 -6.53
N TRP A 122 0.65 20.74 -7.47
CA TRP A 122 0.51 20.40 -8.89
C TRP A 122 0.77 18.94 -9.19
N ILE A 123 1.80 18.35 -8.57
CA ILE A 123 2.06 16.92 -8.69
C ILE A 123 0.87 16.12 -8.15
N GLU A 124 0.29 16.52 -7.01
CA GLU A 124 -0.86 15.85 -6.42
C GLU A 124 -2.11 15.94 -7.32
N ALA A 125 -2.40 17.12 -7.85
CA ALA A 125 -3.51 17.32 -8.78
C ALA A 125 -3.37 16.49 -10.05
N ALA A 126 -2.15 16.44 -10.62
CA ALA A 126 -1.86 15.62 -11.78
C ALA A 126 -1.97 14.12 -11.47
N LEU A 127 -1.47 13.69 -10.31
CA LEU A 127 -1.57 12.32 -9.84
C LEU A 127 -3.03 11.85 -9.74
N ILE A 128 -3.90 12.65 -9.13
CA ILE A 128 -5.35 12.36 -9.02
C ILE A 128 -5.98 12.24 -10.42
N ARG A 129 -5.63 13.13 -11.35
CA ARG A 129 -6.12 13.09 -12.73
C ARG A 129 -5.68 11.82 -13.47
N GLU A 130 -4.42 11.43 -13.32
CA GLU A 130 -3.86 10.25 -13.96
C GLU A 130 -4.43 8.95 -13.39
N GLU A 131 -4.58 8.85 -12.08
CA GLU A 131 -5.22 7.72 -11.43
C GLU A 131 -6.67 7.55 -11.90
N LYS A 132 -7.40 8.67 -12.06
CA LYS A 132 -8.75 8.66 -12.62
C LYS A 132 -8.75 8.16 -14.07
N ALA A 133 -7.79 8.59 -14.89
CA ALA A 133 -7.68 8.20 -16.30
C ALA A 133 -7.30 6.72 -16.46
N LEU A 134 -6.45 6.20 -15.57
CA LEU A 134 -6.05 4.79 -15.55
C LEU A 134 -7.12 3.85 -14.95
N GLY A 135 -8.23 4.41 -14.44
CA GLY A 135 -9.23 3.64 -13.68
C GLY A 135 -8.69 3.14 -12.33
N THR A 136 -7.46 3.47 -12.01
CA THR A 136 -6.86 3.31 -10.70
C THR A 136 -7.30 4.48 -9.83
N SER A 137 -8.57 4.47 -9.41
CA SER A 137 -9.01 5.43 -8.40
C SER A 137 -8.14 5.25 -7.17
N PRO A 138 -7.62 6.29 -6.55
CA PRO A 138 -6.79 6.11 -5.38
C PRO A 138 -7.60 5.30 -4.36
N LEU A 139 -7.01 4.20 -3.90
CA LEU A 139 -7.40 3.64 -2.61
C LEU A 139 -7.49 4.82 -1.64
N PRO A 140 -8.45 4.84 -0.71
CA PRO A 140 -8.76 6.02 0.08
C PRO A 140 -7.47 6.69 0.55
N THR A 141 -7.30 7.98 0.24
CA THR A 141 -6.11 8.80 0.54
C THR A 141 -5.76 8.78 2.03
N ASN A 142 -6.76 8.54 2.86
CA ASN A 142 -6.58 8.17 4.26
C ASN A 142 -6.58 6.64 4.37
N ARG A 143 -5.57 6.10 5.02
CA ARG A 143 -5.51 4.68 5.39
C ARG A 143 -6.82 4.27 6.02
N PRO A 144 -7.55 3.28 5.47
CA PRO A 144 -8.83 2.88 6.01
C PRO A 144 -8.69 2.45 7.47
N ALA A 145 -9.63 2.82 8.31
CA ALA A 145 -9.64 2.37 9.69
C ALA A 145 -9.76 0.85 9.74
N ILE A 146 -9.15 0.21 10.75
CA ILE A 146 -9.26 -1.26 10.92
C ILE A 146 -10.71 -1.71 10.98
N LYS A 147 -11.58 -0.94 11.62
CA LYS A 147 -13.02 -1.22 11.68
C LYS A 147 -13.69 -1.24 10.31
N ASP A 148 -13.30 -0.33 9.39
CA ASP A 148 -13.85 -0.26 8.05
C ASP A 148 -13.37 -1.46 7.21
N LEU A 149 -12.07 -1.80 7.31
CA LEU A 149 -11.51 -3.01 6.68
C LEU A 149 -12.19 -4.28 7.21
N MET A 150 -12.45 -4.35 8.50
CA MET A 150 -13.10 -5.48 9.14
C MET A 150 -14.55 -5.64 8.67
N VAL A 151 -15.32 -4.56 8.64
CA VAL A 151 -16.70 -4.56 8.16
C VAL A 151 -16.77 -4.99 6.69
N LEU A 152 -15.90 -4.47 5.82
CA LEU A 152 -15.85 -4.86 4.41
C LEU A 152 -15.39 -6.31 4.22
N LEU A 153 -14.41 -6.77 5.01
CA LEU A 153 -13.94 -8.14 4.97
C LEU A 153 -15.03 -9.14 5.39
N LEU A 154 -15.77 -8.84 6.44
CA LEU A 154 -16.87 -9.68 6.92
C LEU A 154 -18.11 -9.62 6.02
N HIS A 155 -18.28 -8.53 5.24
CA HIS A 155 -19.33 -8.41 4.24
C HIS A 155 -18.99 -9.15 2.94
N SER A 156 -17.71 -9.33 2.64
CA SER A 156 -17.29 -10.01 1.42
C SER A 156 -17.59 -11.52 1.51
N PRO A 157 -17.99 -12.18 0.40
CA PRO A 157 -18.26 -13.60 0.39
C PRO A 157 -16.98 -14.41 0.64
N GLY A 158 -17.04 -15.35 1.60
CA GLY A 158 -15.99 -16.32 1.85
C GLY A 158 -15.93 -17.42 0.79
N ARG A 159 -14.95 -18.31 0.90
CA ARG A 159 -14.85 -19.51 0.07
C ARG A 159 -16.03 -20.44 0.41
N GLY A 160 -16.89 -20.76 -0.56
CA GLY A 160 -18.07 -21.60 -0.33
C GLY A 160 -19.29 -20.84 0.19
N GLY A 161 -19.31 -19.51 0.18
CA GLY A 161 -20.47 -18.69 0.59
C GLY A 161 -20.59 -18.46 2.10
N ASP A 162 -19.66 -18.98 2.91
CA ASP A 162 -19.62 -18.69 4.35
C ASP A 162 -19.10 -17.27 4.58
N GLU A 163 -19.93 -16.43 5.20
CA GLU A 163 -19.59 -15.05 5.52
C GLU A 163 -18.82 -14.93 6.85
N ALA A 164 -18.93 -15.92 7.72
CA ALA A 164 -18.31 -15.90 9.04
C ALA A 164 -16.82 -16.24 9.00
N ILE A 165 -16.03 -15.49 9.75
CA ILE A 165 -14.60 -15.79 9.98
C ILE A 165 -14.45 -16.39 11.37
N ARG A 166 -13.84 -17.60 11.44
CA ARG A 166 -13.67 -18.34 12.70
C ARG A 166 -12.28 -18.15 13.28
N GLY A 167 -12.22 -17.56 14.46
CA GLY A 167 -11.02 -17.34 15.25
C GLY A 167 -10.31 -16.00 14.97
N MET A 168 -9.90 -15.33 16.07
CA MET A 168 -9.20 -14.06 16.03
C MET A 168 -7.89 -14.14 15.22
N THR A 169 -7.18 -15.26 15.30
CA THR A 169 -5.93 -15.44 14.53
C THR A 169 -6.18 -15.34 13.01
N ARG A 170 -7.25 -15.97 12.52
CA ARG A 170 -7.62 -15.90 11.10
C ARG A 170 -7.97 -14.47 10.69
N LEU A 171 -8.80 -13.79 11.50
CA LEU A 171 -9.18 -12.40 11.26
C LEU A 171 -7.96 -11.47 11.22
N GLN A 172 -7.02 -11.62 12.17
CA GLN A 172 -5.75 -10.89 12.22
C GLN A 172 -4.92 -11.10 10.93
N LYS A 173 -4.80 -12.35 10.46
CA LYS A 173 -4.00 -12.66 9.27
C LYS A 173 -4.63 -12.12 7.98
N LEU A 174 -5.96 -12.23 7.83
CA LEU A 174 -6.64 -11.69 6.66
C LEU A 174 -6.55 -10.16 6.59
N LEU A 175 -6.78 -9.46 7.71
CA LEU A 175 -6.60 -8.01 7.79
C LEU A 175 -5.15 -7.58 7.53
N PHE A 176 -4.17 -8.35 8.04
CA PHE A 176 -2.76 -8.13 7.74
C PHE A 176 -2.47 -8.24 6.23
N VAL A 177 -2.95 -9.30 5.57
CA VAL A 177 -2.74 -9.48 4.12
C VAL A 177 -3.36 -8.33 3.33
N ILE A 178 -4.59 -7.93 3.68
CA ILE A 178 -5.24 -6.78 3.06
C ILE A 178 -4.38 -5.53 3.24
N GLU A 179 -3.92 -5.26 4.44
CA GLU A 179 -3.14 -4.07 4.74
C GLU A 179 -1.77 -4.06 4.06
N GLN A 180 -1.06 -5.20 4.02
CA GLN A 180 0.25 -5.30 3.38
C GLN A 180 0.22 -4.93 1.89
N LYS A 181 -0.88 -5.22 1.23
CA LYS A 181 -1.06 -4.89 -0.18
C LYS A 181 -1.59 -3.47 -0.41
N LEU A 182 -2.21 -2.85 0.61
CA LEU A 182 -2.71 -1.47 0.55
C LEU A 182 -1.64 -0.45 0.93
N THR A 183 -0.71 -0.81 1.79
CA THR A 183 0.31 0.10 2.34
C THR A 183 1.69 -0.48 2.14
N VAL A 184 2.49 0.20 1.33
CA VAL A 184 3.83 -0.29 0.96
C VAL A 184 4.84 -0.18 2.10
N GLU A 185 4.69 0.70 3.09
CA GLU A 185 5.82 0.99 3.99
C GLU A 185 5.56 1.03 5.50
N ASN A 186 4.34 1.16 6.01
CA ASN A 186 4.10 1.21 7.45
C ASN A 186 2.91 0.36 7.86
N SER A 187 3.12 -0.94 8.00
CA SER A 187 2.10 -1.81 8.56
C SER A 187 1.83 -1.47 10.02
N ARG A 188 0.54 -1.40 10.40
CA ARG A 188 0.13 -1.35 11.80
C ARG A 188 0.36 -2.67 12.53
N PHE A 189 0.70 -3.72 11.77
CA PHE A 189 0.99 -5.03 12.31
C PHE A 189 2.47 -5.18 12.64
N TYR A 190 2.77 -5.85 13.74
CA TYR A 190 4.11 -6.16 14.18
C TYR A 190 4.28 -7.67 14.45
N PRO A 191 5.51 -8.21 14.42
CA PRO A 191 5.77 -9.62 14.73
C PRO A 191 5.44 -9.96 16.18
N TYR A 192 4.59 -10.96 16.39
CA TYR A 192 4.16 -11.42 17.72
C TYR A 192 4.07 -12.94 17.78
N ASN A 193 3.61 -13.50 18.92
CA ASN A 193 3.61 -14.93 19.25
C ASN A 193 3.05 -15.88 18.18
N TYR A 194 2.11 -15.43 17.37
CA TYR A 194 1.50 -16.22 16.29
C TYR A 194 1.59 -15.50 14.93
N GLY A 195 2.71 -14.76 14.71
CA GLY A 195 2.94 -13.98 13.49
C GLY A 195 2.43 -12.55 13.57
N PRO A 196 2.03 -11.92 12.44
CA PRO A 196 1.61 -10.53 12.44
C PRO A 196 0.40 -10.30 13.34
N PHE A 197 0.49 -9.29 14.20
CA PHE A 197 -0.52 -8.92 15.19
C PHE A 197 -0.72 -7.40 15.22
N ASN A 198 -1.96 -6.97 15.47
CA ASN A 198 -2.32 -5.58 15.73
C ASN A 198 -3.44 -5.54 16.78
N GLU A 199 -3.21 -4.80 17.85
CA GLU A 199 -4.16 -4.64 18.96
C GLU A 199 -5.45 -3.95 18.52
N GLU A 200 -5.37 -2.97 17.60
CA GLU A 200 -6.53 -2.27 17.04
C GLU A 200 -7.58 -3.22 16.43
N VAL A 201 -7.20 -4.44 16.01
CA VAL A 201 -8.14 -5.44 15.50
C VAL A 201 -9.06 -5.95 16.60
N ASN A 202 -8.52 -6.16 17.80
CA ASN A 202 -9.32 -6.59 18.95
C ASN A 202 -10.28 -5.47 19.38
N ASP A 203 -9.75 -4.25 19.48
CA ASP A 203 -10.53 -3.06 19.87
C ASP A 203 -11.64 -2.76 18.86
N ALA A 204 -11.32 -2.89 17.56
CA ALA A 204 -12.30 -2.73 16.48
C ALA A 204 -13.41 -3.79 16.54
N ALA A 205 -13.07 -5.06 16.80
CA ALA A 205 -14.05 -6.13 16.92
C ALA A 205 -15.00 -5.88 18.11
N GLU A 206 -14.45 -5.47 19.25
CA GLU A 206 -15.26 -5.15 20.44
C GLU A 206 -16.15 -3.93 20.19
N ALA A 207 -15.60 -2.85 19.65
CA ALA A 207 -16.37 -1.66 19.30
C ALA A 207 -17.51 -1.95 18.32
N LEU A 208 -17.29 -2.77 17.31
CA LEU A 208 -18.31 -3.17 16.35
C LEU A 208 -19.40 -4.08 16.99
N ARG A 209 -19.05 -4.91 17.98
CA ARG A 209 -20.03 -5.68 18.77
C ARG A 209 -20.90 -4.78 19.65
N LEU A 210 -20.28 -3.87 20.38
CA LEU A 210 -20.99 -2.90 21.21
C LEU A 210 -21.93 -2.03 20.38
N ALA A 211 -21.54 -1.69 19.15
CA ALA A 211 -22.37 -0.96 18.22
C ALA A 211 -23.45 -1.81 17.53
N GLY A 212 -23.49 -3.14 17.79
CA GLY A 212 -24.47 -4.06 17.22
C GLY A 212 -24.24 -4.39 15.75
N PHE A 213 -23.03 -4.20 15.21
CA PHE A 213 -22.67 -4.55 13.84
C PHE A 213 -22.15 -5.99 13.71
N LEU A 214 -21.57 -6.58 14.77
CA LEU A 214 -21.14 -7.97 14.79
C LEU A 214 -22.09 -8.84 15.61
N ARG A 215 -22.28 -10.10 15.16
CA ARG A 215 -22.96 -11.13 15.93
C ARG A 215 -22.10 -11.55 17.13
N GLY A 216 -22.73 -11.90 18.23
CA GLY A 216 -22.07 -12.40 19.43
C GLY A 216 -22.64 -11.77 20.70
N ALA A 217 -22.56 -12.48 21.80
CA ALA A 217 -23.02 -11.98 23.10
C ALA A 217 -22.20 -10.73 23.46
N GLN A 218 -22.88 -9.65 23.80
CA GLN A 218 -22.30 -8.55 24.54
C GLN A 218 -21.76 -9.13 25.84
N SER A 219 -20.46 -9.34 25.94
CA SER A 219 -19.83 -9.42 27.24
C SER A 219 -19.82 -8.00 27.80
N VAL A 220 -20.93 -7.62 28.38
CA VAL A 220 -20.98 -6.42 29.21
C VAL A 220 -20.16 -6.77 30.45
N SER A 221 -18.86 -6.47 30.37
CA SER A 221 -18.05 -6.40 31.57
C SER A 221 -18.28 -5.00 32.14
N PRO A 222 -18.98 -4.86 33.28
CA PRO A 222 -19.41 -3.56 33.76
C PRO A 222 -18.29 -2.73 34.44
N ALA A 223 -17.06 -3.22 34.45
CA ALA A 223 -15.88 -2.49 34.93
C ALA A 223 -14.61 -3.07 34.30
N PRO A 224 -13.53 -2.27 34.15
CA PRO A 224 -12.25 -2.84 33.79
C PRO A 224 -11.86 -3.88 34.85
N PRO A 225 -11.48 -5.12 34.46
CA PRO A 225 -11.13 -6.17 35.39
C PRO A 225 -9.97 -5.68 36.29
N SER A 226 -10.06 -5.94 37.58
CA SER A 226 -8.95 -5.67 38.50
C SER A 226 -7.70 -6.44 38.03
N PHE A 227 -6.53 -5.97 38.41
CA PHE A 227 -5.26 -6.65 38.06
C PHE A 227 -5.29 -8.13 38.49
N ALA A 228 -5.91 -8.46 39.65
CA ALA A 228 -6.09 -9.80 40.13
C ALA A 228 -6.99 -10.65 39.20
N GLU A 229 -8.09 -10.09 38.70
CA GLU A 229 -8.96 -10.75 37.73
C GLU A 229 -8.29 -10.94 36.36
N MET A 230 -7.47 -9.98 35.93
CA MET A 230 -6.65 -10.12 34.74
C MET A 230 -5.64 -11.28 34.88
N MET A 231 -4.96 -11.40 36.02
CA MET A 231 -4.01 -12.47 36.30
C MET A 231 -4.72 -13.82 36.45
N ALA A 232 -5.87 -13.88 37.14
CA ALA A 232 -6.69 -15.10 37.25
C ALA A 232 -7.21 -15.56 35.87
N THR A 233 -7.64 -14.62 35.01
CA THR A 233 -8.06 -14.89 33.62
C THR A 233 -6.90 -15.35 32.76
N ALA A 234 -5.69 -14.80 32.94
CA ALA A 234 -4.48 -15.24 32.26
C ALA A 234 -4.07 -16.67 32.68
N GLN A 235 -4.18 -17.02 33.99
CA GLN A 235 -3.92 -18.34 34.48
C GLN A 235 -4.98 -19.37 34.04
N GLN A 236 -6.27 -19.01 34.00
CA GLN A 236 -7.32 -19.84 33.44
C GLN A 236 -7.22 -20.04 31.92
N ARG A 237 -6.58 -19.10 31.22
CA ARG A 237 -6.25 -19.23 29.77
C ARG A 237 -5.10 -20.21 29.51
N SER A 238 -4.35 -20.60 30.52
CA SER A 238 -3.25 -21.58 30.44
C SER A 238 -3.65 -23.05 30.54
N GLY A 239 -4.96 -23.34 30.77
CA GLY A 239 -5.51 -24.72 30.78
C GLY A 239 -5.65 -25.29 29.35
N PRO A 240 -5.79 -26.63 29.21
CA PRO A 240 -5.88 -27.25 27.88
C PRO A 240 -7.05 -26.70 27.09
N ARG A 241 -6.72 -26.12 25.93
CA ARG A 241 -7.60 -25.41 25.00
C ARG A 241 -8.60 -26.29 24.22
N ALA A 242 -8.77 -27.56 24.59
CA ALA A 242 -9.38 -28.59 23.76
C ALA A 242 -10.87 -28.40 23.45
N ASP A 243 -11.65 -27.64 24.25
CA ASP A 243 -13.11 -27.62 24.13
C ASP A 243 -13.78 -26.27 23.85
N ARG A 244 -13.05 -25.21 23.63
CA ARG A 244 -13.68 -23.92 23.25
C ARG A 244 -13.86 -23.83 21.74
N LYS A 245 -15.12 -23.81 21.29
CA LYS A 245 -15.44 -23.44 19.90
C LYS A 245 -14.73 -22.12 19.56
N PRO A 246 -14.03 -22.04 18.42
CA PRO A 246 -13.39 -20.80 18.00
C PRO A 246 -14.46 -19.70 17.90
N GLU A 247 -14.10 -18.51 18.37
CA GLU A 247 -14.94 -17.33 18.28
C GLU A 247 -15.30 -17.05 16.81
N GLU A 248 -16.57 -16.75 16.55
CA GLU A 248 -17.08 -16.52 15.21
C GLU A 248 -17.35 -15.02 15.00
N PHE A 249 -16.81 -14.49 13.90
CA PHE A 249 -17.00 -13.11 13.49
C PHE A 249 -17.90 -13.07 12.26
N ALA A 250 -19.13 -12.59 12.44
CA ALA A 250 -20.10 -12.41 11.37
C ALA A 250 -20.87 -11.10 11.59
N LEU A 251 -21.29 -10.46 10.51
CA LEU A 251 -22.09 -9.25 10.57
C LEU A 251 -23.53 -9.57 10.97
N THR A 252 -24.14 -8.63 11.68
CA THR A 252 -25.60 -8.55 11.81
C THR A 252 -26.21 -7.95 10.54
N GLN A 253 -27.51 -7.95 10.39
CA GLN A 253 -28.20 -7.22 9.31
C GLN A 253 -27.76 -5.75 9.28
N ARG A 254 -27.70 -5.10 10.44
CA ARG A 254 -27.21 -3.71 10.58
C ARG A 254 -25.76 -3.55 10.13
N GLY A 255 -24.92 -4.57 10.40
CA GLY A 255 -23.52 -4.59 9.94
C GLY A 255 -23.42 -4.67 8.42
N HIS A 256 -24.24 -5.52 7.76
CA HIS A 256 -24.31 -5.60 6.30
C HIS A 256 -24.77 -4.29 5.67
N GLU A 257 -25.79 -3.65 6.24
CA GLU A 257 -26.24 -2.34 5.77
C GLU A 257 -25.18 -1.25 5.93
N ALA A 258 -24.39 -1.31 7.03
CA ALA A 258 -23.27 -0.39 7.23
C ALA A 258 -22.14 -0.61 6.21
N ALA A 259 -21.82 -1.87 5.89
CA ALA A 259 -20.86 -2.23 4.86
C ALA A 259 -21.30 -1.70 3.49
N GLU A 260 -22.57 -1.87 3.16
CA GLU A 260 -23.11 -1.41 1.88
C GLU A 260 -23.13 0.13 1.77
N ARG A 261 -23.51 0.84 2.85
CA ARG A 261 -23.37 2.30 2.90
C ARG A 261 -21.92 2.76 2.75
N LEU A 262 -20.97 2.04 3.36
CA LEU A 262 -19.54 2.34 3.25
C LEU A 262 -19.06 2.17 1.80
N ARG A 263 -19.45 1.11 1.11
CA ARG A 263 -19.15 0.88 -0.31
C ARG A 263 -19.70 1.99 -1.19
N GLN A 264 -20.95 2.40 -0.95
CA GLN A 264 -21.63 3.42 -1.73
C GLN A 264 -21.16 4.84 -1.41
N SER A 265 -20.45 5.06 -0.29
CA SER A 265 -20.01 6.38 0.15
C SER A 265 -19.05 7.05 -0.84
N ASN A 266 -18.19 6.26 -1.48
CA ASN A 266 -17.35 6.71 -2.59
C ASN A 266 -16.79 5.51 -3.39
N ARG A 267 -16.35 5.78 -4.62
CA ARG A 267 -15.80 4.78 -5.53
C ARG A 267 -14.57 4.06 -4.97
N ALA A 268 -13.78 4.71 -4.12
CA ALA A 268 -12.59 4.11 -3.54
C ALA A 268 -12.93 2.98 -2.55
N TYR A 269 -14.01 3.11 -1.79
CA TYR A 269 -14.48 2.03 -0.91
C TYR A 269 -15.10 0.86 -1.69
N ASP A 270 -15.76 1.09 -2.82
CA ASP A 270 -16.25 0.00 -3.67
C ASP A 270 -15.10 -0.78 -4.31
N GLN A 271 -14.06 -0.09 -4.77
CA GLN A 271 -12.83 -0.72 -5.28
C GLN A 271 -12.08 -1.47 -4.16
N LEU A 272 -12.00 -0.88 -2.97
CA LEU A 272 -11.44 -1.53 -1.79
C LEU A 272 -12.19 -2.83 -1.44
N PHE A 273 -13.51 -2.81 -1.52
CA PHE A 273 -14.34 -3.99 -1.31
C PHE A 273 -14.08 -5.08 -2.36
N ALA A 274 -14.00 -4.72 -3.64
CA ALA A 274 -13.67 -5.65 -4.71
C ALA A 274 -12.29 -6.30 -4.48
N TYR A 275 -11.32 -5.50 -4.06
CA TYR A 275 -9.99 -5.97 -3.70
C TYR A 275 -10.01 -6.89 -2.47
N ILE A 276 -10.69 -6.50 -1.38
CA ILE A 276 -10.85 -7.32 -0.17
C ILE A 276 -11.50 -8.66 -0.51
N SER A 277 -12.53 -8.65 -1.36
CA SER A 277 -13.20 -9.87 -1.83
C SER A 277 -12.27 -10.80 -2.60
N HIS A 278 -11.39 -10.24 -3.42
CA HIS A 278 -10.35 -11.01 -4.11
C HIS A 278 -9.35 -11.62 -3.12
N VAL A 279 -8.83 -10.82 -2.18
CA VAL A 279 -7.92 -11.31 -1.13
C VAL A 279 -8.58 -12.41 -0.31
N ARG A 280 -9.84 -12.24 0.09
CA ARG A 280 -10.55 -13.25 0.87
C ARG A 280 -10.67 -14.57 0.11
N LYS A 281 -11.05 -14.55 -1.18
CA LYS A 281 -11.11 -15.76 -2.02
C LYS A 281 -9.76 -16.45 -2.16
N GLU A 282 -8.69 -15.69 -2.24
CA GLU A 282 -7.33 -16.23 -2.42
C GLU A 282 -6.72 -16.76 -1.12
N TRP A 283 -6.94 -16.05 0.01
CA TRP A 283 -6.21 -16.27 1.26
C TRP A 283 -7.03 -16.96 2.35
N ASP A 284 -8.37 -16.88 2.35
CA ASP A 284 -9.20 -17.54 3.35
C ASP A 284 -9.29 -19.03 3.04
N THR A 285 -8.24 -19.76 3.43
CA THR A 285 -8.15 -21.22 3.27
C THR A 285 -9.02 -21.92 4.32
N PRO A 286 -9.56 -23.13 4.04
CA PRO A 286 -10.36 -23.87 5.02
C PRO A 286 -9.61 -24.12 6.33
N GLN A 287 -8.30 -24.43 6.24
CA GLN A 287 -7.45 -24.69 7.40
C GLN A 287 -6.68 -23.43 7.80
N LEU A 288 -6.70 -23.10 9.10
CA LEU A 288 -5.95 -21.97 9.63
C LEU A 288 -4.43 -22.11 9.41
N ASP A 289 -3.94 -23.34 9.53
CA ASP A 289 -2.51 -23.65 9.38
C ASP A 289 -1.98 -23.30 7.99
N GLU A 290 -2.79 -23.50 6.94
CA GLU A 290 -2.44 -23.13 5.56
C GLU A 290 -2.33 -21.61 5.39
N LEU A 291 -3.26 -20.87 5.99
CA LEU A 291 -3.22 -19.41 5.98
C LEU A 291 -1.96 -18.90 6.69
N VAL A 292 -1.66 -19.47 7.87
CA VAL A 292 -0.48 -19.08 8.66
C VAL A 292 0.80 -19.39 7.89
N GLU A 293 0.91 -20.58 7.29
CA GLU A 293 2.06 -20.99 6.48
C GLU A 293 2.26 -20.02 5.30
N LYS A 294 1.20 -19.72 4.56
CA LYS A 294 1.23 -18.81 3.42
C LYS A 294 1.70 -17.41 3.84
N VAL A 295 1.22 -16.90 4.98
CA VAL A 295 1.66 -15.62 5.55
C VAL A 295 3.14 -15.65 5.92
N TYR A 296 3.64 -16.71 6.55
CA TYR A 296 5.04 -16.80 6.97
C TYR A 296 6.01 -16.95 5.79
N VAL A 297 5.60 -17.67 4.75
CA VAL A 297 6.40 -17.78 3.51
C VAL A 297 6.46 -16.45 2.77
N THR A 298 5.34 -15.73 2.70
CA THR A 298 5.26 -14.46 1.96
C THR A 298 5.93 -13.30 2.72
N TRP A 299 5.80 -13.28 4.05
CA TRP A 299 6.39 -12.22 4.90
C TRP A 299 7.20 -12.79 6.07
N PRO A 300 8.40 -13.34 5.83
CA PRO A 300 9.21 -14.05 6.84
C PRO A 300 9.53 -13.22 8.09
N LYS A 301 9.69 -11.90 7.94
CA LYS A 301 9.97 -10.98 9.06
C LYS A 301 8.89 -11.01 10.16
N TYR A 302 7.66 -11.29 9.80
CA TYR A 302 6.56 -11.37 10.77
C TYR A 302 6.48 -12.73 11.48
N ALA A 303 7.24 -13.73 11.01
CA ALA A 303 7.35 -15.05 11.64
C ALA A 303 8.49 -15.12 12.68
N GLU A 304 9.39 -14.14 12.75
CA GLU A 304 10.60 -14.18 13.57
C GLU A 304 10.34 -14.42 15.06
N LYS A 305 9.30 -13.79 15.61
CA LYS A 305 8.88 -13.90 17.01
C LYS A 305 7.82 -14.97 17.25
N SER A 306 7.47 -15.76 16.23
CA SER A 306 6.39 -16.74 16.36
C SER A 306 6.82 -18.00 17.12
N LEU A 307 6.02 -18.36 18.12
CA LEU A 307 6.21 -19.57 18.92
C LEU A 307 5.99 -20.87 18.11
N ILE A 308 5.21 -20.79 17.03
CA ILE A 308 4.89 -21.93 16.15
C ILE A 308 5.70 -21.95 14.86
N ARG A 309 6.73 -21.12 14.72
CA ARG A 309 7.54 -21.01 13.50
C ARG A 309 8.15 -22.36 13.09
N GLY A 310 8.70 -23.11 14.06
CA GLY A 310 9.31 -24.42 13.81
C GLY A 310 8.30 -25.44 13.27
N GLU A 311 7.13 -25.54 13.92
CA GLU A 311 6.06 -26.44 13.51
C GLU A 311 5.53 -26.12 12.09
N VAL A 312 5.37 -24.83 11.78
CA VAL A 312 4.92 -24.38 10.44
C VAL A 312 5.98 -24.74 9.39
N ALA A 313 7.26 -24.53 9.67
CA ALA A 313 8.34 -24.87 8.77
C ALA A 313 8.45 -26.38 8.49
N GLU A 314 8.30 -27.22 9.51
CA GLU A 314 8.27 -28.68 9.36
C GLU A 314 7.09 -29.16 8.52
N ARG A 315 5.88 -28.60 8.72
CA ARG A 315 4.70 -28.93 7.93
C ARG A 315 4.89 -28.53 6.47
N ALA A 316 5.40 -27.32 6.22
CA ALA A 316 5.73 -26.84 4.87
C ALA A 316 6.74 -27.76 4.16
N ALA A 317 7.75 -28.26 4.88
CA ALA A 317 8.74 -29.19 4.35
C ALA A 317 8.15 -30.57 4.00
N ARG A 318 7.19 -31.08 4.81
CA ARG A 318 6.47 -32.34 4.51
C ARG A 318 5.62 -32.23 3.26
N ARG A 319 4.81 -31.16 3.12
CA ARG A 319 3.95 -30.93 1.95
C ARG A 319 4.72 -30.77 0.61
N ARG A 320 6.00 -30.41 0.66
CA ARG A 320 6.85 -30.32 -0.55
C ARG A 320 7.43 -31.65 -0.99
N ARG A 321 7.34 -32.69 -0.13
CA ARG A 321 7.86 -34.03 -0.40
C ARG A 321 6.78 -34.99 -0.91
N ASP A 322 5.52 -34.66 -0.64
CA ASP A 322 4.32 -35.34 -1.16
C ASP A 322 3.85 -34.67 -2.46
#